data_4ec4910f03f6c29621a7d8d86667ba13
#
_entry.id   4ec4910f03f6c29621a7d8d86667ba13
#
_cell.length_a   1.000
_cell.length_b   1.000
_cell.length_c   1.000
_cell.angle_alpha   90.00
_cell.angle_beta   90.00
_cell.angle_gamma   90.00
#
_symmetry.space_group_name_H-M   'P 1'
#
loop_
_entity.id
_entity.type
_entity.pdbx_description
1 polymer ?
#
loop_
_entity_poly.entity_id
_entity_poly.type
_entity_poly.pdbx_seq_one_letter_code
_entity_poly.pdbx_strand_id
1 'polypeptide(L)'
;MLTYDIPLVPGPTHVPQPVRRAYLTDYGSADLEPEYIRLYASVQDQLRTILETNNKVALMTGEGMIALWGALKSCIRPGDRVLSVSTGVFGHGIGDMAASIGAEVQWVEFGYHEVLQPAPVEDAIRNFEPKMVTAVHCETPSGTLNPVDHVGELVRRYDVPLYYVDTVASAAGAPVRADASAIDLSLVGTQKALSALPDLAGVAVS
;
A
#
# COMPACT_ATOMS: atom_id res chain seq x y z
N MET A 1 -2.96 10.65 -28.51
CA MET A 1 -4.36 10.32 -28.84
C MET A 1 -4.84 9.37 -27.75
N LEU A 2 -5.95 9.63 -27.10
CA LEU A 2 -6.56 8.65 -26.20
C LEU A 2 -7.35 7.64 -27.03
N THR A 3 -7.22 6.37 -26.74
CA THR A 3 -7.95 5.30 -27.44
C THR A 3 -9.43 5.29 -27.05
N TYR A 4 -9.72 5.77 -25.82
CA TYR A 4 -11.07 5.86 -25.26
C TYR A 4 -11.24 7.22 -24.59
N ASP A 5 -12.44 7.81 -24.69
CA ASP A 5 -12.77 9.09 -24.04
C ASP A 5 -12.73 8.93 -22.50
N ILE A 6 -13.23 7.82 -22.00
CA ILE A 6 -13.20 7.44 -20.57
C ILE A 6 -12.70 6.01 -20.49
N PRO A 7 -11.42 5.78 -20.15
CA PRO A 7 -10.84 4.44 -20.22
C PRO A 7 -11.32 3.48 -19.12
N LEU A 8 -11.84 3.97 -17.98
CA LEU A 8 -12.35 3.16 -16.85
C LEU A 8 -11.42 2.00 -16.46
N VAL A 9 -10.11 2.26 -16.45
CA VAL A 9 -9.10 1.27 -16.05
C VAL A 9 -8.61 1.57 -14.62
N PRO A 10 -8.30 0.54 -13.82
CA PRO A 10 -7.80 0.74 -12.46
C PRO A 10 -6.39 1.33 -12.39
N GLY A 11 -5.63 1.21 -13.49
CA GLY A 11 -4.27 1.74 -13.60
C GLY A 11 -3.33 0.79 -14.35
N PRO A 12 -2.24 1.36 -14.91
CA PRO A 12 -1.85 2.77 -14.87
C PRO A 12 -2.93 3.70 -15.47
N THR A 13 -3.23 4.79 -14.76
CA THR A 13 -4.27 5.74 -15.15
C THR A 13 -3.77 6.77 -16.15
N HIS A 14 -4.69 7.58 -16.72
CA HIS A 14 -4.31 8.71 -17.54
C HIS A 14 -3.51 9.73 -16.71
N VAL A 15 -2.34 10.13 -17.22
CA VAL A 15 -1.50 11.16 -16.60
C VAL A 15 -1.88 12.53 -17.18
N PRO A 16 -2.38 13.50 -16.38
CA PRO A 16 -2.73 14.83 -16.83
C PRO A 16 -1.52 15.58 -17.41
N GLN A 17 -1.79 16.48 -18.37
CA GLN A 17 -0.72 17.23 -19.04
C GLN A 17 0.16 18.05 -18.08
N PRO A 18 -0.37 18.73 -17.05
CA PRO A 18 0.47 19.45 -16.08
C PRO A 18 1.45 18.53 -15.35
N VAL A 19 1.02 17.32 -14.98
CA VAL A 19 1.87 16.31 -14.33
C VAL A 19 2.99 15.90 -15.28
N ARG A 20 2.65 15.58 -16.55
CA ARG A 20 3.69 15.25 -17.56
C ARG A 20 4.68 16.38 -17.79
N ARG A 21 4.25 17.64 -17.75
CA ARG A 21 5.13 18.80 -17.92
C ARG A 21 6.13 18.96 -16.77
N ALA A 22 5.79 18.53 -15.55
CA ALA A 22 6.70 18.60 -14.41
C ALA A 22 7.99 17.78 -14.64
N TYR A 23 7.92 16.71 -15.43
CA TYR A 23 9.10 15.90 -15.81
C TYR A 23 10.09 16.62 -16.72
N LEU A 24 9.72 17.78 -17.26
CA LEU A 24 10.64 18.60 -18.08
C LEU A 24 11.51 19.53 -17.20
N THR A 25 11.25 19.59 -15.90
CA THR A 25 12.04 20.40 -14.97
C THR A 25 13.32 19.64 -14.62
N ASP A 26 14.45 20.22 -14.97
CA ASP A 26 15.77 19.70 -14.58
C ASP A 26 16.17 20.33 -13.25
N TYR A 27 16.36 19.50 -12.24
CA TYR A 27 16.84 19.91 -10.91
C TYR A 27 18.35 19.71 -10.75
N GLY A 28 19.04 19.23 -11.80
CA GLY A 28 20.47 18.97 -11.72
C GLY A 28 20.82 17.86 -10.72
N SER A 29 21.54 18.21 -9.64
CA SER A 29 21.92 17.23 -8.61
C SER A 29 20.89 17.15 -7.49
N ALA A 30 20.13 16.08 -7.46
CA ALA A 30 19.13 15.81 -6.42
C ALA A 30 19.69 15.81 -4.99
N ASP A 31 20.95 15.41 -4.83
CA ASP A 31 21.60 15.31 -3.52
C ASP A 31 22.09 16.66 -2.97
N LEU A 32 22.27 17.66 -3.84
CA LEU A 32 22.97 18.91 -3.50
C LEU A 32 22.08 20.13 -3.58
N GLU A 33 21.00 20.09 -4.36
CA GLU A 33 20.18 21.27 -4.62
C GLU A 33 19.11 21.48 -3.55
N PRO A 34 19.10 22.63 -2.85
CA PRO A 34 18.12 22.93 -1.82
C PRO A 34 16.67 22.91 -2.35
N GLU A 35 16.44 23.25 -3.61
CA GLU A 35 15.16 23.21 -4.29
C GLU A 35 14.61 21.78 -4.35
N TYR A 36 15.44 20.82 -4.75
CA TYR A 36 15.06 19.41 -4.79
C TYR A 36 14.78 18.84 -3.39
N ILE A 37 15.62 19.18 -2.41
CA ILE A 37 15.42 18.76 -1.02
C ILE A 37 14.07 19.26 -0.48
N ARG A 38 13.72 20.51 -0.77
CA ARG A 38 12.41 21.08 -0.39
C ARG A 38 11.26 20.39 -1.11
N LEU A 39 11.40 20.10 -2.41
CA LEU A 39 10.41 19.37 -3.17
C LEU A 39 10.17 17.97 -2.58
N TYR A 40 11.26 17.24 -2.30
CA TYR A 40 11.20 15.90 -1.71
C TYR A 40 10.46 15.92 -0.37
N ALA A 41 10.81 16.83 0.53
CA ALA A 41 10.13 17.01 1.81
C ALA A 41 8.64 17.35 1.64
N SER A 42 8.30 18.24 0.69
CA SER A 42 6.92 18.59 0.38
C SER A 42 6.10 17.39 -0.11
N VAL A 43 6.68 16.52 -0.93
CA VAL A 43 6.01 15.28 -1.39
C VAL A 43 5.73 14.34 -0.21
N GLN A 44 6.69 14.19 0.70
CA GLN A 44 6.49 13.39 1.92
C GLN A 44 5.35 13.96 2.78
N ASP A 45 5.27 15.29 2.95
CA ASP A 45 4.21 15.95 3.72
C ASP A 45 2.84 15.77 3.08
N GLN A 46 2.75 15.89 1.76
CA GLN A 46 1.50 15.68 1.01
C GLN A 46 1.04 14.23 1.11
N LEU A 47 1.94 13.26 1.01
CA LEU A 47 1.59 11.85 1.19
C LEU A 47 1.12 11.55 2.63
N ARG A 48 1.75 12.15 3.65
CA ARG A 48 1.24 12.06 5.03
C ARG A 48 -0.20 12.58 5.14
N THR A 49 -0.49 13.70 4.48
CA THR A 49 -1.85 14.26 4.47
C THR A 49 -2.85 13.31 3.77
N ILE A 50 -2.48 12.74 2.62
CA ILE A 50 -3.33 11.80 1.87
C ILE A 50 -3.60 10.52 2.66
N LEU A 51 -2.60 10.03 3.40
CA LEU A 51 -2.68 8.80 4.19
C LEU A 51 -3.25 9.03 5.60
N GLU A 52 -3.49 10.28 6.00
CA GLU A 52 -3.89 10.68 7.36
C GLU A 52 -2.95 10.05 8.41
N THR A 53 -1.63 10.32 8.28
CA THR A 53 -0.60 9.76 9.15
C THR A 53 0.45 10.78 9.57
N ASN A 54 1.01 10.58 10.76
CA ASN A 54 2.20 11.28 11.25
C ASN A 54 3.49 10.49 10.99
N ASN A 55 3.39 9.32 10.42
CA ASN A 55 4.49 8.41 10.15
C ASN A 55 5.47 8.98 9.13
N LYS A 56 6.70 8.46 9.14
CA LYS A 56 7.70 8.80 8.11
C LYS A 56 7.33 8.17 6.79
N VAL A 57 7.53 8.90 5.69
CA VAL A 57 7.31 8.39 4.34
C VAL A 57 8.65 8.19 3.64
N ALA A 58 8.95 6.95 3.29
CA ALA A 58 10.06 6.61 2.41
C ALA A 58 9.58 6.66 0.96
N LEU A 59 10.32 7.34 0.09
CA LEU A 59 10.05 7.40 -1.35
C LEU A 59 11.05 6.52 -2.10
N MET A 60 10.59 5.81 -3.10
CA MET A 60 11.38 4.88 -3.91
C MET A 60 11.10 5.10 -5.39
N THR A 61 12.14 5.01 -6.21
CA THR A 61 11.99 5.00 -7.67
C THR A 61 11.45 3.65 -8.11
N GLY A 62 10.34 3.66 -8.83
CA GLY A 62 9.65 2.47 -9.33
C GLY A 62 8.15 2.52 -9.04
N GLU A 63 7.41 1.54 -9.53
CA GLU A 63 5.97 1.46 -9.33
C GLU A 63 5.60 0.77 -8.01
N GLY A 64 4.30 0.71 -7.68
CA GLY A 64 3.80 0.21 -6.38
C GLY A 64 4.38 -1.13 -5.92
N MET A 65 4.70 -2.06 -6.83
CA MET A 65 5.30 -3.35 -6.46
C MET A 65 6.64 -3.22 -5.75
N ILE A 66 7.42 -2.14 -6.01
CA ILE A 66 8.70 -1.96 -5.33
C ILE A 66 8.49 -1.60 -3.86
N ALA A 67 7.43 -0.83 -3.56
CA ALA A 67 7.03 -0.55 -2.18
C ALA A 67 6.58 -1.82 -1.46
N LEU A 68 5.75 -2.65 -2.12
CA LEU A 68 5.27 -3.92 -1.57
C LEU A 68 6.45 -4.84 -1.20
N TRP A 69 7.36 -5.09 -2.13
CA TRP A 69 8.54 -5.91 -1.89
C TRP A 69 9.50 -5.30 -0.87
N GLY A 70 9.74 -3.99 -0.96
CA GLY A 70 10.62 -3.27 -0.05
C GLY A 70 10.17 -3.37 1.40
N ALA A 71 8.86 -3.16 1.67
CA ALA A 71 8.28 -3.28 2.99
C ALA A 71 8.37 -4.70 3.54
N LEU A 72 7.96 -5.71 2.76
CA LEU A 72 8.05 -7.11 3.19
C LEU A 72 9.48 -7.51 3.52
N LYS A 73 10.43 -7.29 2.61
CA LYS A 73 11.85 -7.66 2.80
C LYS A 73 12.52 -6.93 3.96
N SER A 74 12.02 -5.74 4.32
CA SER A 74 12.55 -4.98 5.45
C SER A 74 12.04 -5.47 6.80
N CYS A 75 10.83 -6.06 6.83
CA CYS A 75 10.11 -6.35 8.07
C CYS A 75 10.05 -7.83 8.43
N ILE A 76 10.14 -8.75 7.46
CA ILE A 76 10.03 -10.18 7.71
C ILE A 76 11.31 -10.95 7.36
N ARG A 77 11.48 -12.10 8.02
CA ARG A 77 12.59 -13.04 7.86
C ARG A 77 12.04 -14.45 7.65
N PRO A 78 12.85 -15.39 7.11
CA PRO A 78 12.45 -16.79 7.06
C PRO A 78 11.99 -17.31 8.43
N GLY A 79 10.86 -18.01 8.46
CA GLY A 79 10.21 -18.52 9.67
C GLY A 79 9.29 -17.53 10.40
N ASP A 80 9.23 -16.24 10.00
CA ASP A 80 8.22 -15.32 10.55
C ASP A 80 6.82 -15.73 10.06
N ARG A 81 5.82 -15.62 10.92
CA ARG A 81 4.42 -15.92 10.60
C ARG A 81 3.72 -14.70 10.03
N VAL A 82 3.14 -14.84 8.84
CA VAL A 82 2.40 -13.78 8.13
C VAL A 82 0.98 -14.25 7.85
N LEU A 83 -0.01 -13.50 8.31
CA LEU A 83 -1.41 -13.72 8.00
C LEU A 83 -1.80 -12.81 6.82
N SER A 84 -2.08 -13.40 5.66
CA SER A 84 -2.50 -12.65 4.48
C SER A 84 -4.02 -12.66 4.34
N VAL A 85 -4.64 -11.48 4.48
CA VAL A 85 -6.09 -11.30 4.31
C VAL A 85 -6.35 -10.87 2.87
N SER A 86 -7.06 -11.71 2.12
CA SER A 86 -7.21 -11.61 0.67
C SER A 86 -8.67 -11.52 0.25
N THR A 87 -8.98 -10.55 -0.60
CA THR A 87 -10.23 -10.46 -1.37
C THR A 87 -9.98 -10.55 -2.87
N GLY A 88 -8.77 -10.93 -3.28
CA GLY A 88 -8.40 -11.07 -4.69
C GLY A 88 -6.91 -11.27 -4.93
N VAL A 89 -6.50 -10.98 -6.17
CA VAL A 89 -5.15 -11.28 -6.69
C VAL A 89 -4.04 -10.62 -5.89
N PHE A 90 -4.22 -9.34 -5.51
CA PHE A 90 -3.16 -8.62 -4.78
C PHE A 90 -3.06 -9.07 -3.34
N GLY A 91 -4.20 -9.29 -2.66
CA GLY A 91 -4.18 -9.84 -1.31
C GLY A 91 -3.51 -11.21 -1.26
N HIS A 92 -3.88 -12.13 -2.16
CA HIS A 92 -3.25 -13.45 -2.26
C HIS A 92 -1.76 -13.35 -2.60
N GLY A 93 -1.43 -12.52 -3.60
CA GLY A 93 -0.05 -12.34 -4.07
C GLY A 93 0.91 -11.75 -3.03
N ILE A 94 0.44 -10.92 -2.10
CA ILE A 94 1.25 -10.44 -0.97
C ILE A 94 1.64 -11.63 -0.07
N GLY A 95 0.72 -12.57 0.16
CA GLY A 95 1.03 -13.82 0.85
C GLY A 95 2.09 -14.64 0.12
N ASP A 96 1.97 -14.80 -1.21
CA ASP A 96 2.97 -15.51 -2.03
C ASP A 96 4.35 -14.81 -1.96
N MET A 97 4.37 -13.48 -1.98
CA MET A 97 5.59 -12.70 -1.82
C MET A 97 6.24 -12.97 -0.46
N ALA A 98 5.46 -12.98 0.62
CA ALA A 98 5.94 -13.31 1.96
C ALA A 98 6.48 -14.75 2.04
N ALA A 99 5.76 -15.72 1.47
CA ALA A 99 6.19 -17.11 1.38
C ALA A 99 7.51 -17.25 0.61
N SER A 100 7.71 -16.50 -0.48
CA SER A 100 8.96 -16.51 -1.25
C SER A 100 10.18 -15.97 -0.48
N ILE A 101 9.95 -15.16 0.56
CA ILE A 101 11.00 -14.70 1.50
C ILE A 101 11.31 -15.78 2.54
N GLY A 102 10.49 -16.82 2.64
CA GLY A 102 10.61 -17.90 3.59
C GLY A 102 9.74 -17.75 4.84
N ALA A 103 8.75 -16.87 4.83
CA ALA A 103 7.76 -16.76 5.89
C ALA A 103 6.83 -17.97 5.90
N GLU A 104 6.32 -18.32 7.08
CA GLU A 104 5.16 -19.18 7.23
C GLU A 104 3.91 -18.35 6.98
N VAL A 105 3.13 -18.68 5.96
CA VAL A 105 1.97 -17.88 5.57
C VAL A 105 0.68 -18.66 5.79
N GLN A 106 -0.27 -18.01 6.44
CA GLN A 106 -1.67 -18.44 6.46
C GLN A 106 -2.51 -17.42 5.68
N TRP A 107 -3.41 -17.91 4.84
CA TRP A 107 -4.36 -17.05 4.10
C TRP A 107 -5.74 -17.10 4.75
N VAL A 108 -6.39 -15.93 4.84
CA VAL A 108 -7.83 -15.80 5.05
C VAL A 108 -8.40 -15.19 3.78
N GLU A 109 -9.10 -15.99 3.00
CA GLU A 109 -9.57 -15.62 1.66
C GLU A 109 -11.08 -15.39 1.63
N PHE A 110 -11.46 -14.35 0.90
CA PHE A 110 -12.84 -13.98 0.59
C PHE A 110 -13.03 -13.94 -0.93
N GLY A 111 -14.25 -14.09 -1.38
CA GLY A 111 -14.55 -14.03 -2.80
C GLY A 111 -14.36 -12.65 -3.41
N TYR A 112 -14.18 -12.59 -4.74
CA TYR A 112 -13.98 -11.33 -5.49
C TYR A 112 -15.11 -10.30 -5.32
N HIS A 113 -16.30 -10.74 -4.92
CA HIS A 113 -17.48 -9.90 -4.70
C HIS A 113 -17.77 -9.67 -3.21
N GLU A 114 -16.88 -10.10 -2.36
CA GLU A 114 -16.98 -9.99 -0.92
C GLU A 114 -15.96 -8.96 -0.40
N VAL A 115 -16.33 -8.30 0.68
CA VAL A 115 -15.38 -7.54 1.49
C VAL A 115 -14.88 -8.43 2.62
N LEU A 116 -13.69 -8.15 3.12
CA LEU A 116 -13.17 -8.85 4.28
C LEU A 116 -14.13 -8.76 5.47
N GLN A 117 -14.22 -9.85 6.22
CA GLN A 117 -15.04 -9.96 7.43
C GLN A 117 -14.14 -10.12 8.66
N PRO A 118 -14.41 -9.43 9.77
CA PRO A 118 -13.52 -9.47 10.95
C PRO A 118 -13.42 -10.85 11.60
N ALA A 119 -14.51 -11.60 11.71
CA ALA A 119 -14.54 -12.83 12.50
C ALA A 119 -13.56 -13.92 12.00
N PRO A 120 -13.48 -14.27 10.71
CA PRO A 120 -12.47 -15.22 10.23
C PRO A 120 -11.03 -14.72 10.43
N VAL A 121 -10.82 -13.40 10.32
CA VAL A 121 -9.50 -12.80 10.56
C VAL A 121 -9.13 -12.89 12.05
N GLU A 122 -10.06 -12.61 12.94
CA GLU A 122 -9.86 -12.73 14.40
C GLU A 122 -9.50 -14.15 14.80
N ASP A 123 -10.23 -15.14 14.29
CA ASP A 123 -9.95 -16.56 14.56
C ASP A 123 -8.57 -16.96 14.05
N ALA A 124 -8.18 -16.49 12.86
CA ALA A 124 -6.85 -16.74 12.31
C ALA A 124 -5.73 -16.07 13.15
N ILE A 125 -5.90 -14.82 13.57
CA ILE A 125 -4.92 -14.13 14.43
C ILE A 125 -4.72 -14.92 15.73
N ARG A 126 -5.80 -15.34 16.40
CA ARG A 126 -5.73 -16.07 17.66
C ARG A 126 -5.03 -17.43 17.56
N ASN A 127 -5.26 -18.15 16.47
CA ASN A 127 -4.72 -19.51 16.30
C ASN A 127 -3.31 -19.54 15.71
N PHE A 128 -3.01 -18.56 14.83
CA PHE A 128 -1.74 -18.50 14.12
C PHE A 128 -0.71 -17.59 14.79
N GLU A 129 -1.15 -16.63 15.62
CA GLU A 129 -0.31 -15.63 16.31
C GLU A 129 0.72 -15.01 15.33
N PRO A 130 0.28 -14.29 14.29
CA PRO A 130 1.16 -13.78 13.25
C PRO A 130 2.05 -12.65 13.79
N LYS A 131 3.26 -12.53 13.25
CA LYS A 131 4.11 -11.35 13.40
C LYS A 131 3.58 -10.18 12.56
N MET A 132 3.00 -10.49 11.41
CA MET A 132 2.45 -9.49 10.48
C MET A 132 1.10 -9.94 9.95
N VAL A 133 0.15 -9.01 9.93
CA VAL A 133 -1.09 -9.15 9.16
C VAL A 133 -0.97 -8.27 7.92
N THR A 134 -1.34 -8.79 6.75
CA THR A 134 -1.40 -8.03 5.51
C THR A 134 -2.82 -7.94 4.99
N ALA A 135 -3.19 -6.81 4.40
CA ALA A 135 -4.47 -6.61 3.73
C ALA A 135 -4.32 -5.67 2.52
N VAL A 136 -5.26 -5.72 1.60
CA VAL A 136 -5.40 -4.76 0.50
C VAL A 136 -6.59 -3.87 0.77
N HIS A 137 -6.40 -2.55 0.80
CA HIS A 137 -7.49 -1.60 1.03
C HIS A 137 -8.45 -1.54 -0.16
N CYS A 138 -7.92 -1.47 -1.39
CA CYS A 138 -8.74 -1.57 -2.60
C CYS A 138 -8.16 -2.62 -3.54
N GLU A 139 -8.85 -3.74 -3.69
CA GLU A 139 -8.44 -4.80 -4.61
C GLU A 139 -8.60 -4.31 -6.06
N THR A 140 -7.49 -4.19 -6.77
CA THR A 140 -7.44 -3.52 -8.07
C THR A 140 -8.34 -4.15 -9.14
N PRO A 141 -8.36 -5.50 -9.34
CA PRO A 141 -9.17 -6.10 -10.41
C PRO A 141 -10.68 -6.01 -10.18
N SER A 142 -11.13 -6.08 -8.93
CA SER A 142 -12.56 -6.09 -8.58
C SER A 142 -13.09 -4.71 -8.21
N GLY A 143 -12.19 -3.78 -7.77
CA GLY A 143 -12.58 -2.50 -7.18
C GLY A 143 -13.16 -2.65 -5.77
N THR A 144 -13.01 -3.80 -5.13
CA THR A 144 -13.50 -4.05 -3.77
C THR A 144 -12.74 -3.20 -2.78
N LEU A 145 -13.45 -2.30 -2.09
CA LEU A 145 -12.91 -1.48 -1.01
C LEU A 145 -13.15 -2.19 0.32
N ASN A 146 -12.07 -2.57 0.98
CA ASN A 146 -12.10 -3.35 2.21
C ASN A 146 -12.08 -2.47 3.46
N PRO A 147 -12.84 -2.82 4.52
CA PRO A 147 -12.84 -2.13 5.80
C PRO A 147 -11.59 -2.51 6.62
N VAL A 148 -10.42 -2.00 6.22
CA VAL A 148 -9.12 -2.30 6.84
C VAL A 148 -9.00 -1.80 8.28
N ASP A 149 -9.81 -0.82 8.68
CA ASP A 149 -9.95 -0.35 10.05
C ASP A 149 -10.42 -1.45 11.01
N HIS A 150 -11.34 -2.32 10.59
CA HIS A 150 -11.79 -3.46 11.39
C HIS A 150 -10.65 -4.46 11.66
N VAL A 151 -9.75 -4.67 10.68
CA VAL A 151 -8.55 -5.49 10.90
C VAL A 151 -7.57 -4.78 11.82
N GLY A 152 -7.42 -3.46 11.69
CA GLY A 152 -6.58 -2.65 12.57
C GLY A 152 -7.02 -2.71 14.04
N GLU A 153 -8.34 -2.78 14.31
CA GLU A 153 -8.86 -3.01 15.66
C GLU A 153 -8.44 -4.37 16.22
N LEU A 154 -8.44 -5.42 15.39
CA LEU A 154 -7.98 -6.75 15.78
C LEU A 154 -6.47 -6.78 16.02
N VAL A 155 -5.69 -6.17 15.14
CA VAL A 155 -4.23 -6.03 15.28
C VAL A 155 -3.87 -5.40 16.63
N ARG A 156 -4.55 -4.29 17.02
CA ARG A 156 -4.35 -3.67 18.34
C ARG A 156 -4.79 -4.58 19.49
N ARG A 157 -5.94 -5.24 19.36
CA ARG A 157 -6.52 -6.09 20.41
C ARG A 157 -5.62 -7.27 20.76
N TYR A 158 -4.96 -7.83 19.76
CA TYR A 158 -4.12 -9.02 19.89
C TYR A 158 -2.62 -8.72 19.87
N ASP A 159 -2.23 -7.44 19.98
CA ASP A 159 -0.84 -6.98 20.00
C ASP A 159 -0.02 -7.56 18.83
N VAL A 160 -0.62 -7.65 17.64
CA VAL A 160 0.12 -8.07 16.44
C VAL A 160 1.17 -7.01 16.11
N PRO A 161 2.46 -7.39 15.98
CA PRO A 161 3.54 -6.42 15.87
C PRO A 161 3.49 -5.51 14.63
N LEU A 162 2.94 -5.99 13.50
CA LEU A 162 2.93 -5.26 12.24
C LEU A 162 1.62 -5.43 11.48
N TYR A 163 1.06 -4.31 11.04
CA TYR A 163 -0.06 -4.26 10.12
C TYR A 163 0.37 -3.59 8.80
N TYR A 164 0.43 -4.38 7.76
CA TYR A 164 0.81 -3.99 6.41
C TYR A 164 -0.43 -3.87 5.53
N VAL A 165 -0.67 -2.68 4.96
CA VAL A 165 -1.82 -2.46 4.09
C VAL A 165 -1.37 -1.92 2.74
N ASP A 166 -1.70 -2.66 1.68
CA ASP A 166 -1.59 -2.17 0.32
C ASP A 166 -2.67 -1.12 0.07
N THR A 167 -2.26 0.14 -0.02
CA THR A 167 -3.12 1.28 -0.38
C THR A 167 -2.80 1.84 -1.76
N VAL A 168 -2.04 1.10 -2.59
CA VAL A 168 -1.57 1.55 -3.90
C VAL A 168 -2.75 1.98 -4.79
N ALA A 169 -3.84 1.23 -4.82
CA ALA A 169 -4.99 1.56 -5.64
C ALA A 169 -5.91 2.61 -5.02
N SER A 170 -5.91 2.77 -3.69
CA SER A 170 -6.86 3.59 -2.96
C SER A 170 -6.32 4.95 -2.49
N ALA A 171 -5.01 5.09 -2.28
CA ALA A 171 -4.41 6.35 -1.84
C ALA A 171 -4.77 7.49 -2.80
N ALA A 172 -5.33 8.58 -2.28
CA ALA A 172 -5.93 9.70 -3.00
C ALA A 172 -7.27 9.40 -3.72
N GLY A 173 -7.70 8.15 -3.77
CA GLY A 173 -9.00 7.75 -4.34
C GLY A 173 -10.07 7.47 -3.29
N ALA A 174 -9.64 7.02 -2.10
CA ALA A 174 -10.49 6.78 -0.93
C ALA A 174 -9.74 7.16 0.34
N PRO A 175 -10.44 7.52 1.45
CA PRO A 175 -9.81 7.82 2.73
C PRO A 175 -9.07 6.58 3.28
N VAL A 176 -7.77 6.71 3.57
CA VAL A 176 -6.95 5.60 4.11
C VAL A 176 -6.94 5.58 5.64
N ARG A 177 -6.83 6.75 6.30
CA ARG A 177 -6.80 6.93 7.76
C ARG A 177 -5.80 6.04 8.47
N ALA A 178 -4.54 6.05 8.01
CA ALA A 178 -3.54 5.05 8.43
C ALA A 178 -3.36 4.99 9.95
N ASP A 179 -3.19 6.15 10.63
CA ASP A 179 -3.00 6.17 12.07
C ASP A 179 -4.25 5.67 12.82
N ALA A 180 -5.45 6.10 12.39
CA ALA A 180 -6.70 5.68 13.01
C ALA A 180 -6.95 4.18 12.85
N SER A 181 -6.55 3.61 11.71
CA SER A 181 -6.69 2.18 11.38
C SER A 181 -5.52 1.30 11.86
N ALA A 182 -4.59 1.83 12.66
CA ALA A 182 -3.40 1.13 13.17
C ALA A 182 -2.51 0.53 12.07
N ILE A 183 -2.43 1.17 10.93
CA ILE A 183 -1.61 0.70 9.82
C ILE A 183 -0.15 1.11 10.07
N ASP A 184 0.74 0.13 10.22
CA ASP A 184 2.17 0.38 10.41
C ASP A 184 2.88 0.64 9.08
N LEU A 185 2.44 -0.03 8.01
CA LEU A 185 3.01 0.08 6.68
C LEU A 185 1.89 0.37 5.67
N SER A 186 1.75 1.63 5.25
CA SER A 186 0.84 2.07 4.19
C SER A 186 1.60 2.25 2.88
N LEU A 187 1.22 1.54 1.84
CA LEU A 187 1.98 1.48 0.58
C LEU A 187 1.27 2.24 -0.53
N VAL A 188 2.01 3.05 -1.25
CA VAL A 188 1.49 3.96 -2.29
C VAL A 188 2.22 3.73 -3.61
N GLY A 189 1.49 3.82 -4.72
CA GLY A 189 2.04 3.86 -6.08
C GLY A 189 1.42 4.99 -6.88
N THR A 190 2.22 5.70 -7.65
CA THR A 190 1.77 6.93 -8.34
C THR A 190 0.90 6.66 -9.56
N GLN A 191 0.94 5.46 -10.14
CA GLN A 191 0.23 5.09 -11.37
C GLN A 191 -1.27 4.80 -11.20
N LYS A 192 -1.79 4.87 -9.99
CA LYS A 192 -3.21 4.62 -9.66
C LYS A 192 -3.96 5.96 -9.47
N ALA A 193 -4.69 6.14 -8.39
CA ALA A 193 -5.51 7.33 -8.16
C ALA A 193 -4.71 8.66 -8.12
N LEU A 194 -3.42 8.60 -7.79
CA LEU A 194 -2.51 9.75 -7.87
C LEU A 194 -2.28 10.25 -9.31
N SER A 195 -2.62 9.46 -10.32
CA SER A 195 -2.59 9.84 -11.75
C SER A 195 -1.24 10.40 -12.24
N ALA A 196 -0.14 9.81 -11.76
CA ALA A 196 1.21 10.09 -12.25
C ALA A 196 1.81 8.88 -12.99
N LEU A 197 3.05 8.99 -13.48
CA LEU A 197 3.73 7.88 -14.14
C LEU A 197 4.05 6.76 -13.12
N PRO A 198 4.22 5.51 -13.59
CA PRO A 198 4.55 4.35 -12.72
C PRO A 198 6.04 4.33 -12.33
N ASP A 199 6.54 5.41 -11.79
CA ASP A 199 7.98 5.65 -11.54
C ASP A 199 8.31 6.07 -10.11
N LEU A 200 7.29 6.28 -9.27
CA LEU A 200 7.46 6.59 -7.88
C LEU A 200 6.51 5.73 -7.01
N ALA A 201 7.06 5.20 -5.95
CA ALA A 201 6.33 4.51 -4.91
C ALA A 201 6.70 5.05 -3.52
N GLY A 202 5.84 4.85 -2.55
CA GLY A 202 6.08 5.28 -1.18
C GLY A 202 5.61 4.28 -0.15
N VAL A 203 6.24 4.32 1.01
CA VAL A 203 5.79 3.60 2.21
C VAL A 203 5.76 4.57 3.37
N ALA A 204 4.59 4.74 3.99
CA ALA A 204 4.52 5.36 5.31
C ALA A 204 4.81 4.27 6.35
N VAL A 205 5.71 4.56 7.29
CA VAL A 205 6.24 3.61 8.28
C VAL A 205 6.07 4.19 9.68
N SER A 206 5.40 3.45 10.59
CA SER A 206 5.21 3.82 12.02
C SER A 206 6.50 3.77 12.82
#